data_1aaf6eea350c15b79a328c9847ca6d10
#
_entry.id   1aaf6eea350c15b79a328c9847ca6d10
#
_cell.length_a   1.000
_cell.length_b   1.000
_cell.length_c   1.000
_cell.angle_alpha   90.00
_cell.angle_beta   90.00
_cell.angle_gamma   90.00
#
_symmetry.space_group_name_H-M   'P 1'
#
loop_
_entity.id
_entity.type
_entity.pdbx_description
1 polymer ?
#
loop_
_entity_poly.entity_id
_entity_poly.type
_entity_poly.pdbx_seq_one_letter_code
_entity_poly.pdbx_strand_id
1 'polypeptide(L)'
;MKKVLLLVISALAFLPLHAGIIVTDSLYSNILHSKVKYNVYLPDGYDASRHYPAVYLLHGLSDDYDSWKTKGRMDLVADELIRSGEAASMVVIMPNAGGPDIHHTWNGYFNMPGWKYEDFFFQELIPSAEKKYSCGGSKGKRAVMGLSMGGGGSVVYAQKHPDMFSSCYAMSAWLDNQYDEVGTQNSPKDCLYYVGKAVRENSALDFIANADEKTLEALRTVAWFIDCGDDDFLFDLSVALHQKMRRSGVKSELRIRDGVHNWEYWHLALRLSLPFASRNFRP
;
A
#
# COMPACT_ATOMS: atom_id res chain seq x y z
N MET A 1 -62.49 34.24 5.03
CA MET A 1 -61.68 33.02 5.19
C MET A 1 -60.19 33.41 5.02
N LYS A 2 -59.45 33.55 6.13
CA LYS A 2 -57.99 33.86 6.09
C LYS A 2 -57.23 32.54 5.97
N LYS A 3 -56.50 32.34 4.86
CA LYS A 3 -55.60 31.22 4.67
C LYS A 3 -54.32 31.46 5.49
N VAL A 4 -54.09 30.67 6.51
CA VAL A 4 -52.83 30.64 7.26
C VAL A 4 -51.86 29.79 6.48
N LEU A 5 -50.77 30.40 5.96
CA LEU A 5 -49.66 29.71 5.31
C LEU A 5 -48.69 29.25 6.40
N LEU A 6 -48.65 27.96 6.67
CA LEU A 6 -47.66 27.37 7.58
C LEU A 6 -46.32 27.25 6.85
N LEU A 7 -45.37 28.07 7.22
CA LEU A 7 -43.99 27.96 6.76
C LEU A 7 -43.28 26.89 7.60
N VAL A 8 -43.07 25.72 7.02
CA VAL A 8 -42.21 24.69 7.64
C VAL A 8 -40.74 25.05 7.36
N ILE A 9 -40.08 25.66 8.34
CA ILE A 9 -38.63 25.87 8.31
C ILE A 9 -37.98 24.53 8.72
N SER A 10 -37.50 23.74 7.76
CA SER A 10 -36.64 22.61 8.05
C SER A 10 -35.30 23.16 8.50
N ALA A 11 -34.99 23.07 9.80
CA ALA A 11 -33.66 23.31 10.33
C ALA A 11 -32.75 22.21 9.82
N LEU A 12 -31.96 22.49 8.77
CA LEU A 12 -30.79 21.68 8.43
C LEU A 12 -29.81 21.79 9.62
N ALA A 13 -29.77 20.77 10.45
CA ALA A 13 -28.70 20.62 11.43
C ALA A 13 -27.39 20.45 10.64
N PHE A 14 -26.55 21.49 10.63
CA PHE A 14 -25.16 21.37 10.21
C PHE A 14 -24.46 20.48 11.25
N LEU A 15 -24.40 19.18 10.99
CA LEU A 15 -23.49 18.33 11.71
C LEU A 15 -22.08 18.78 11.33
N PRO A 16 -21.19 19.03 12.30
CA PRO A 16 -19.80 19.35 11.99
C PRO A 16 -19.22 18.20 11.14
N LEU A 17 -18.69 18.56 9.99
CA LEU A 17 -18.03 17.61 9.11
C LEU A 17 -16.68 17.28 9.78
N HIS A 18 -16.65 16.25 10.59
CA HIS A 18 -15.41 15.74 11.14
C HIS A 18 -14.67 14.97 10.04
N ALA A 19 -13.38 15.17 9.95
CA ALA A 19 -12.49 14.52 8.97
C ALA A 19 -11.31 13.91 9.71
N GLY A 20 -10.79 12.83 9.18
CA GLY A 20 -9.53 12.27 9.63
C GLY A 20 -8.37 13.25 9.40
N ILE A 21 -7.27 13.01 10.04
CA ILE A 21 -6.07 13.86 9.96
C ILE A 21 -4.88 13.03 9.46
N ILE A 22 -3.99 13.69 8.70
CA ILE A 22 -2.67 13.13 8.39
C ILE A 22 -1.62 13.80 9.26
N VAL A 23 -0.90 12.98 10.02
CA VAL A 23 0.24 13.38 10.86
C VAL A 23 1.53 12.94 10.16
N THR A 24 2.46 13.87 9.97
CA THR A 24 3.83 13.52 9.54
C THR A 24 4.68 13.19 10.75
N ASP A 25 5.26 12.02 10.73
CA ASP A 25 6.11 11.49 11.80
C ASP A 25 7.45 11.00 11.25
N SER A 26 8.34 10.58 12.14
CA SER A 26 9.64 10.05 11.75
C SER A 26 10.19 9.10 12.79
N LEU A 27 10.92 8.09 12.32
CA LEU A 27 11.63 7.14 13.14
C LEU A 27 13.12 7.19 12.82
N TYR A 28 13.99 7.28 13.83
CA TYR A 28 15.40 7.01 13.63
C TYR A 28 15.61 5.50 13.57
N SER A 29 16.15 5.04 12.46
CA SER A 29 16.44 3.64 12.22
C SER A 29 17.88 3.31 12.59
N ASN A 30 18.08 2.31 13.44
CA ASN A 30 19.40 1.76 13.71
C ASN A 30 19.90 0.88 12.55
N ILE A 31 18.98 0.29 11.78
CA ILE A 31 19.30 -0.55 10.62
C ILE A 31 19.78 0.32 9.44
N LEU A 32 19.09 1.45 9.19
CA LEU A 32 19.40 2.36 8.09
C LEU A 32 20.36 3.48 8.47
N HIS A 33 20.70 3.61 9.77
CA HIS A 33 21.48 4.72 10.32
C HIS A 33 20.97 6.10 9.87
N SER A 34 19.67 6.23 9.75
CA SER A 34 18.99 7.40 9.19
C SER A 34 17.65 7.66 9.83
N LYS A 35 17.19 8.90 9.74
CA LYS A 35 15.85 9.30 10.14
C LYS A 35 14.89 9.15 8.95
N VAL A 36 13.96 8.23 9.04
CA VAL A 36 12.96 7.96 8.00
C VAL A 36 11.64 8.63 8.37
N LYS A 37 11.10 9.43 7.45
CA LYS A 37 9.78 10.05 7.59
C LYS A 37 8.68 9.10 7.12
N TYR A 38 7.50 9.27 7.67
CA TYR A 38 6.27 8.61 7.22
C TYR A 38 5.05 9.47 7.56
N ASN A 39 4.00 9.38 6.77
CA ASN A 39 2.71 9.95 7.10
C ASN A 39 1.80 8.88 7.70
N VAL A 40 0.93 9.31 8.61
CA VAL A 40 -0.08 8.46 9.22
C VAL A 40 -1.43 9.15 9.12
N TYR A 41 -2.38 8.51 8.44
CA TYR A 41 -3.78 8.91 8.50
C TYR A 41 -4.43 8.30 9.73
N LEU A 42 -5.04 9.14 10.53
CA LEU A 42 -5.85 8.79 11.69
C LEU A 42 -7.32 9.11 11.34
N PRO A 43 -8.24 8.15 11.47
CA PRO A 43 -9.64 8.36 11.10
C PRO A 43 -10.33 9.38 12.02
N ASP A 44 -11.44 9.94 11.56
CA ASP A 44 -12.26 10.82 12.41
C ASP A 44 -12.62 10.12 13.71
N GLY A 45 -12.55 10.86 14.84
CA GLY A 45 -12.77 10.32 16.16
C GLY A 45 -11.71 9.30 16.60
N TYR A 46 -10.50 9.35 16.03
CA TYR A 46 -9.40 8.49 16.51
C TYR A 46 -9.15 8.68 18.01
N ASP A 47 -9.06 7.54 18.70
CA ASP A 47 -8.80 7.47 20.13
C ASP A 47 -7.70 6.43 20.39
N ALA A 48 -6.57 6.85 20.96
CA ALA A 48 -5.42 6.00 21.20
C ALA A 48 -5.68 4.85 22.21
N SER A 49 -6.78 4.93 22.97
CA SER A 49 -7.22 3.83 23.86
C SER A 49 -7.89 2.66 23.09
N ARG A 50 -8.30 2.91 21.85
CA ARG A 50 -8.89 1.90 20.95
C ARG A 50 -7.80 1.31 20.06
N HIS A 51 -8.04 0.10 19.54
CA HIS A 51 -7.10 -0.58 18.66
C HIS A 51 -7.69 -0.71 17.24
N TYR A 52 -6.99 -0.13 16.26
CA TYR A 52 -7.46 -0.02 14.89
C TYR A 52 -6.74 -1.04 13.97
N PRO A 53 -7.38 -1.51 12.89
CA PRO A 53 -6.65 -2.13 11.79
C PRO A 53 -5.62 -1.16 11.20
N ALA A 54 -4.51 -1.71 10.67
CA ALA A 54 -3.45 -0.96 10.02
C ALA A 54 -3.35 -1.30 8.54
N VAL A 55 -3.21 -0.29 7.70
CA VAL A 55 -2.88 -0.42 6.28
C VAL A 55 -1.52 0.21 6.04
N TYR A 56 -0.60 -0.54 5.47
CA TYR A 56 0.66 -0.02 4.95
C TYR A 56 0.48 0.30 3.47
N LEU A 57 0.53 1.61 3.13
CA LEU A 57 0.28 2.12 1.79
C LEU A 57 1.56 2.64 1.16
N LEU A 58 2.12 1.87 0.23
CA LEU A 58 3.45 2.04 -0.34
C LEU A 58 3.41 2.91 -1.60
N HIS A 59 4.30 3.89 -1.71
CA HIS A 59 4.39 4.81 -2.85
C HIS A 59 5.20 4.23 -4.03
N GLY A 60 5.16 4.91 -5.19
CA GLY A 60 5.88 4.53 -6.40
C GLY A 60 7.33 5.02 -6.46
N LEU A 61 7.99 4.68 -7.56
CA LEU A 61 9.33 5.20 -7.87
C LEU A 61 9.27 6.74 -8.00
N SER A 62 10.28 7.44 -7.51
CA SER A 62 10.36 8.91 -7.48
C SER A 62 9.32 9.65 -6.61
N ASP A 63 8.45 8.92 -5.94
CA ASP A 63 7.53 9.44 -4.94
C ASP A 63 8.14 9.40 -3.53
N ASP A 64 7.38 9.84 -2.53
CA ASP A 64 7.75 9.85 -1.13
C ASP A 64 6.56 9.61 -0.18
N TYR A 65 6.78 9.73 1.12
CA TYR A 65 5.77 9.57 2.16
C TYR A 65 4.57 10.52 2.03
N ASP A 66 4.70 11.66 1.33
CA ASP A 66 3.63 12.67 1.19
C ASP A 66 2.81 12.50 -0.09
N SER A 67 3.25 11.66 -1.02
CA SER A 67 2.64 11.52 -2.35
C SER A 67 1.21 10.98 -2.29
N TRP A 68 0.91 10.03 -1.43
CA TRP A 68 -0.45 9.54 -1.26
C TRP A 68 -1.42 10.60 -0.72
N LYS A 69 -0.93 11.54 0.09
CA LYS A 69 -1.70 12.69 0.57
C LYS A 69 -1.87 13.73 -0.55
N THR A 70 -0.77 14.17 -1.15
CA THR A 70 -0.76 15.34 -2.06
C THR A 70 -1.31 15.02 -3.45
N LYS A 71 -0.97 13.86 -4.00
CA LYS A 71 -1.36 13.40 -5.33
C LYS A 71 -2.56 12.44 -5.26
N GLY A 72 -2.52 11.49 -4.32
CA GLY A 72 -3.56 10.48 -4.16
C GLY A 72 -4.82 10.97 -3.46
N ARG A 73 -4.76 12.07 -2.69
CA ARG A 73 -5.87 12.59 -1.88
C ARG A 73 -6.49 11.50 -1.00
N MET A 74 -5.63 10.64 -0.45
CA MET A 74 -6.02 9.43 0.27
C MET A 74 -6.90 9.72 1.49
N ASP A 75 -6.61 10.79 2.20
CA ASP A 75 -7.38 11.27 3.34
C ASP A 75 -8.86 11.50 3.00
N LEU A 76 -9.13 12.20 1.89
CA LEU A 76 -10.51 12.49 1.47
C LEU A 76 -11.25 11.22 1.05
N VAL A 77 -10.56 10.31 0.34
CA VAL A 77 -11.15 9.03 -0.07
C VAL A 77 -11.43 8.16 1.15
N ALA A 78 -10.50 8.08 2.10
CA ALA A 78 -10.68 7.32 3.33
C ALA A 78 -11.85 7.86 4.17
N ASP A 79 -11.93 9.19 4.36
CA ASP A 79 -13.02 9.82 5.09
C ASP A 79 -14.39 9.54 4.46
N GLU A 80 -14.47 9.62 3.13
CA GLU A 80 -15.72 9.32 2.39
C GLU A 80 -16.14 7.86 2.60
N LEU A 81 -15.23 6.91 2.41
CA LEU A 81 -15.52 5.49 2.51
C LEU A 81 -15.84 5.04 3.95
N ILE A 82 -15.16 5.63 4.95
CA ILE A 82 -15.46 5.33 6.35
C ILE A 82 -16.83 5.91 6.72
N ARG A 83 -17.13 7.12 6.31
CA ARG A 83 -18.41 7.78 6.59
C ARG A 83 -19.59 7.09 5.90
N SER A 84 -19.42 6.59 4.68
CA SER A 84 -20.44 5.82 3.96
C SER A 84 -20.64 4.40 4.52
N GLY A 85 -19.71 3.92 5.36
CA GLY A 85 -19.70 2.55 5.88
C GLY A 85 -19.12 1.52 4.91
N GLU A 86 -18.54 1.95 3.79
CA GLU A 86 -17.89 1.07 2.81
C GLU A 86 -16.53 0.56 3.32
N ALA A 87 -15.89 1.30 4.24
CA ALA A 87 -14.67 0.89 4.92
C ALA A 87 -14.81 1.08 6.44
N ALA A 88 -14.21 0.18 7.21
CA ALA A 88 -14.05 0.36 8.65
C ALA A 88 -13.04 1.46 8.96
N SER A 89 -13.16 2.10 10.13
CA SER A 89 -12.13 3.00 10.64
C SER A 89 -10.80 2.25 10.76
N MET A 90 -9.75 2.80 10.15
CA MET A 90 -8.42 2.21 10.10
C MET A 90 -7.33 3.28 10.16
N VAL A 91 -6.15 2.91 10.61
CA VAL A 91 -4.93 3.73 10.51
C VAL A 91 -4.22 3.37 9.22
N VAL A 92 -3.80 4.40 8.43
CA VAL A 92 -3.03 4.16 7.20
C VAL A 92 -1.64 4.75 7.36
N ILE A 93 -0.62 3.91 7.22
CA ILE A 93 0.79 4.26 7.37
C ILE A 93 1.42 4.33 5.98
N MET A 94 1.98 5.49 5.64
CA MET A 94 2.57 5.80 4.34
C MET A 94 4.07 6.09 4.53
N PRO A 95 4.92 5.07 4.49
CA PRO A 95 6.35 5.23 4.74
C PRO A 95 7.10 5.77 3.53
N ASN A 96 8.22 6.47 3.78
CA ASN A 96 9.18 6.82 2.75
C ASN A 96 10.12 5.65 2.48
N ALA A 97 10.30 5.27 1.23
CA ALA A 97 11.17 4.17 0.82
C ALA A 97 12.55 4.64 0.31
N GLY A 98 12.77 5.94 0.25
CA GLY A 98 14.01 6.54 -0.25
C GLY A 98 14.87 7.17 0.84
N GLY A 99 16.20 7.06 0.69
CA GLY A 99 17.25 7.71 1.52
C GLY A 99 18.52 6.91 1.56
N PRO A 100 19.47 7.24 2.47
CA PRO A 100 20.59 8.10 2.16
C PRO A 100 21.37 7.59 0.97
N ASP A 101 21.15 8.33 -0.08
CA ASP A 101 21.95 8.49 -1.29
C ASP A 101 22.67 7.21 -1.81
N ILE A 102 21.94 6.12 -2.00
CA ILE A 102 22.52 5.05 -2.81
C ILE A 102 22.55 5.51 -4.29
N HIS A 103 23.50 6.44 -4.55
CA HIS A 103 23.73 7.14 -5.79
C HIS A 103 22.49 7.94 -6.28
N HIS A 104 22.06 8.84 -5.37
CA HIS A 104 21.04 9.88 -5.55
C HIS A 104 19.59 9.43 -5.33
N THR A 105 19.40 8.38 -4.54
CA THR A 105 18.14 7.93 -3.94
C THR A 105 17.30 7.04 -4.86
N TRP A 106 16.05 7.26 -5.08
CA TRP A 106 15.05 6.39 -5.70
C TRP A 106 15.01 4.94 -5.17
N ASN A 107 15.48 4.72 -3.95
CA ASN A 107 15.50 3.41 -3.32
C ASN A 107 14.11 2.76 -3.39
N GLY A 108 13.99 1.56 -2.88
CA GLY A 108 12.74 0.81 -2.91
C GLY A 108 12.56 0.00 -1.64
N TYR A 109 11.65 -0.93 -1.71
CA TYR A 109 11.15 -1.67 -0.56
C TYR A 109 12.02 -2.88 -0.18
N PHE A 110 13.08 -3.19 -0.92
CA PHE A 110 13.94 -4.35 -0.68
C PHE A 110 15.27 -3.96 -0.05
N ASN A 111 15.96 -4.95 0.49
CA ASN A 111 17.31 -4.75 0.99
C ASN A 111 18.29 -4.51 -0.16
N MET A 112 19.03 -3.40 -0.09
CA MET A 112 20.08 -3.03 -1.03
C MET A 112 21.40 -2.83 -0.29
N PRO A 113 22.55 -2.84 -0.98
CA PRO A 113 23.83 -2.48 -0.36
C PRO A 113 23.76 -1.09 0.31
N GLY A 114 24.02 -1.04 1.62
CA GLY A 114 23.96 0.20 2.41
C GLY A 114 22.54 0.72 2.74
N TRP A 115 21.50 0.11 2.22
CA TRP A 115 20.11 0.51 2.48
C TRP A 115 19.21 -0.71 2.67
N LYS A 116 19.17 -1.26 3.89
CA LYS A 116 18.41 -2.48 4.23
C LYS A 116 16.97 -2.15 4.60
N TYR A 117 16.19 -1.68 3.60
CA TYR A 117 14.87 -1.14 3.84
C TYR A 117 13.84 -2.21 4.28
N GLU A 118 13.88 -3.41 3.72
CA GLU A 118 12.99 -4.51 4.11
C GLU A 118 13.19 -4.86 5.59
N ASP A 119 14.44 -4.97 6.05
CA ASP A 119 14.74 -5.22 7.46
C ASP A 119 14.21 -4.08 8.36
N PHE A 120 14.42 -2.82 7.97
CA PHE A 120 13.86 -1.66 8.66
C PHE A 120 12.33 -1.72 8.74
N PHE A 121 11.66 -2.02 7.63
CA PHE A 121 10.20 -2.05 7.56
C PHE A 121 9.60 -3.05 8.55
N PHE A 122 10.14 -4.28 8.59
CA PHE A 122 9.60 -5.33 9.44
C PHE A 122 10.08 -5.25 10.89
N GLN A 123 11.35 -4.88 11.12
CA GLN A 123 11.94 -4.95 12.46
C GLN A 123 11.81 -3.64 13.25
N GLU A 124 11.67 -2.49 12.59
CA GLU A 124 11.61 -1.19 13.27
C GLU A 124 10.33 -0.41 12.97
N LEU A 125 9.93 -0.24 11.70
CA LEU A 125 8.79 0.61 11.35
C LEU A 125 7.46 0.01 11.84
N ILE A 126 7.15 -1.24 11.47
CA ILE A 126 5.92 -1.91 11.88
C ILE A 126 5.73 -1.86 13.40
N PRO A 127 6.65 -2.39 14.23
CA PRO A 127 6.43 -2.42 15.67
C PRO A 127 6.36 -1.03 16.29
N SER A 128 7.13 -0.06 15.79
CA SER A 128 7.13 1.31 16.31
C SER A 128 5.84 2.05 15.99
N ALA A 129 5.39 2.00 14.73
CA ALA A 129 4.18 2.67 14.29
C ALA A 129 2.93 2.05 14.93
N GLU A 130 2.83 0.72 14.96
CA GLU A 130 1.68 0.02 15.55
C GLU A 130 1.54 0.31 17.05
N LYS A 131 2.66 0.32 17.78
CA LYS A 131 2.67 0.69 19.20
C LYS A 131 2.25 2.15 19.40
N LYS A 132 2.79 3.09 18.59
CA LYS A 132 2.54 4.51 18.74
C LYS A 132 1.09 4.89 18.42
N TYR A 133 0.51 4.25 17.39
CA TYR A 133 -0.82 4.60 16.90
C TYR A 133 -1.90 3.56 17.25
N SER A 134 -1.66 2.69 18.22
CA SER A 134 -2.61 1.68 18.68
C SER A 134 -3.31 0.95 17.52
N CYS A 135 -2.53 0.37 16.61
CA CYS A 135 -3.07 -0.30 15.42
C CYS A 135 -2.36 -1.62 15.09
N GLY A 136 -2.85 -2.37 14.12
CA GLY A 136 -2.24 -3.60 13.61
C GLY A 136 -2.15 -4.73 14.64
N GLY A 137 -0.94 -5.12 15.02
CA GLY A 137 -0.66 -6.11 16.08
C GLY A 137 -0.86 -7.57 15.68
N SER A 138 -1.63 -7.87 14.66
CA SER A 138 -1.89 -9.24 14.19
C SER A 138 -2.11 -9.29 12.68
N LYS A 139 -1.98 -10.49 12.10
CA LYS A 139 -2.31 -10.74 10.70
C LYS A 139 -3.70 -10.25 10.33
N GLY A 140 -4.70 -10.57 11.14
CA GLY A 140 -6.10 -10.23 10.88
C GLY A 140 -6.37 -8.72 10.87
N LYS A 141 -5.48 -7.93 11.43
CA LYS A 141 -5.61 -6.46 11.53
C LYS A 141 -4.57 -5.71 10.69
N ARG A 142 -3.86 -6.38 9.79
CA ARG A 142 -2.83 -5.75 8.97
C ARG A 142 -3.05 -6.03 7.48
N ALA A 143 -3.01 -4.98 6.66
CA ALA A 143 -3.02 -5.07 5.20
C ALA A 143 -1.83 -4.31 4.62
N VAL A 144 -1.35 -4.74 3.45
CA VAL A 144 -0.33 -4.04 2.68
C VAL A 144 -0.85 -3.77 1.27
N MET A 145 -0.62 -2.57 0.78
CA MET A 145 -1.00 -2.16 -0.56
C MET A 145 -0.08 -1.07 -1.10
N GLY A 146 -0.06 -0.89 -2.40
CA GLY A 146 0.76 0.14 -3.00
C GLY A 146 0.63 0.20 -4.51
N LEU A 147 1.28 1.22 -5.09
CA LEU A 147 1.31 1.46 -6.52
C LEU A 147 2.71 1.24 -7.10
N SER A 148 2.79 0.78 -8.35
CA SER A 148 4.04 0.68 -9.12
C SER A 148 5.14 -0.07 -8.35
N MET A 149 6.26 0.56 -8.04
CA MET A 149 7.30 0.02 -7.16
C MET A 149 6.74 -0.43 -5.80
N GLY A 150 5.83 0.35 -5.19
CA GLY A 150 5.15 0.00 -3.95
C GLY A 150 4.12 -1.12 -4.12
N GLY A 151 3.53 -1.26 -5.29
CA GLY A 151 2.69 -2.41 -5.65
C GLY A 151 3.50 -3.70 -5.67
N GLY A 152 4.68 -3.70 -6.30
CA GLY A 152 5.62 -4.81 -6.28
C GLY A 152 6.11 -5.13 -4.86
N GLY A 153 6.50 -4.09 -4.10
CA GLY A 153 6.88 -4.24 -2.69
C GLY A 153 5.79 -4.87 -1.85
N SER A 154 4.53 -4.47 -2.05
CA SER A 154 3.38 -5.04 -1.33
C SER A 154 3.19 -6.52 -1.60
N VAL A 155 3.29 -6.93 -2.89
CA VAL A 155 3.17 -8.35 -3.27
C VAL A 155 4.29 -9.17 -2.64
N VAL A 156 5.54 -8.74 -2.79
CA VAL A 156 6.70 -9.47 -2.28
C VAL A 156 6.68 -9.55 -0.76
N TYR A 157 6.30 -8.48 -0.07
CA TYR A 157 6.15 -8.51 1.39
C TYR A 157 5.11 -9.53 1.85
N ALA A 158 3.94 -9.55 1.20
CA ALA A 158 2.91 -10.51 1.52
C ALA A 158 3.28 -11.96 1.09
N GLN A 159 4.11 -12.14 0.06
CA GLN A 159 4.64 -13.44 -0.34
C GLN A 159 5.66 -13.98 0.66
N LYS A 160 6.59 -13.14 1.15
CA LYS A 160 7.62 -13.54 2.11
C LYS A 160 7.09 -13.69 3.53
N HIS A 161 6.07 -12.90 3.88
CA HIS A 161 5.48 -12.84 5.23
C HIS A 161 3.96 -13.02 5.20
N PRO A 162 3.46 -14.16 4.67
CA PRO A 162 2.02 -14.41 4.55
C PRO A 162 1.30 -14.55 5.90
N ASP A 163 2.06 -14.74 6.97
CA ASP A 163 1.60 -14.75 8.35
C ASP A 163 1.39 -13.35 8.95
N MET A 164 1.86 -12.31 8.29
CA MET A 164 1.77 -10.93 8.78
C MET A 164 0.59 -10.13 8.22
N PHE A 165 0.07 -10.48 7.05
CA PHE A 165 -0.95 -9.69 6.35
C PHE A 165 -2.22 -10.49 6.04
N SER A 166 -3.38 -9.88 6.32
CA SER A 166 -4.69 -10.44 5.94
C SER A 166 -4.95 -10.30 4.45
N SER A 167 -4.44 -9.22 3.84
CA SER A 167 -4.67 -8.90 2.44
C SER A 167 -3.54 -8.08 1.83
N CYS A 168 -3.39 -8.22 0.52
CA CYS A 168 -2.49 -7.47 -0.33
C CYS A 168 -3.26 -6.90 -1.53
N TYR A 169 -3.14 -5.59 -1.80
CA TYR A 169 -3.69 -4.93 -2.97
C TYR A 169 -2.58 -4.26 -3.79
N ALA A 170 -2.36 -4.73 -5.00
CA ALA A 170 -1.29 -4.29 -5.89
C ALA A 170 -1.85 -3.46 -7.06
N MET A 171 -1.47 -2.18 -7.16
CA MET A 171 -1.89 -1.25 -8.21
C MET A 171 -0.75 -1.08 -9.20
N SER A 172 -0.96 -1.36 -10.49
CA SER A 172 0.08 -1.14 -11.53
C SER A 172 1.46 -1.63 -11.08
N ALA A 173 1.55 -2.86 -10.57
CA ALA A 173 2.67 -3.31 -9.76
C ALA A 173 3.92 -3.66 -10.59
N TRP A 174 5.09 -3.13 -10.19
CA TRP A 174 6.38 -3.52 -10.75
C TRP A 174 6.87 -4.82 -10.10
N LEU A 175 6.49 -5.95 -10.70
CA LEU A 175 6.59 -7.29 -10.12
C LEU A 175 7.87 -8.04 -10.49
N ASP A 176 8.54 -7.59 -11.54
CA ASP A 176 9.76 -8.19 -12.05
C ASP A 176 10.49 -7.18 -12.95
N ASN A 177 11.78 -7.41 -13.18
CA ASN A 177 12.62 -6.67 -14.10
C ASN A 177 13.35 -7.64 -15.05
N GLN A 178 12.59 -8.50 -15.74
CA GLN A 178 13.15 -9.58 -16.59
C GLN A 178 13.88 -9.07 -17.83
N TYR A 179 13.50 -7.91 -18.33
CA TYR A 179 13.91 -7.45 -19.67
C TYR A 179 15.00 -6.40 -19.64
N ASP A 180 15.72 -6.27 -18.54
CA ASP A 180 16.88 -5.35 -18.44
C ASP A 180 16.61 -3.87 -18.82
N GLU A 181 15.34 -3.51 -19.02
CA GLU A 181 14.98 -2.19 -19.55
C GLU A 181 15.13 -1.08 -18.52
N VAL A 182 15.01 -1.41 -17.24
CA VAL A 182 15.19 -0.44 -16.17
C VAL A 182 16.22 -0.97 -15.17
N GLY A 183 17.29 -0.23 -14.99
CA GLY A 183 18.32 -0.50 -13.98
C GLY A 183 19.52 -1.29 -14.50
N THR A 184 19.37 -2.28 -15.35
CA THR A 184 20.51 -3.09 -15.82
C THR A 184 21.28 -2.43 -16.96
N GLN A 185 20.64 -1.59 -17.77
CA GLN A 185 21.31 -0.75 -18.76
C GLN A 185 22.01 0.45 -18.11
N ASN A 186 21.69 0.75 -16.84
CA ASN A 186 22.28 1.87 -16.12
C ASN A 186 23.61 1.46 -15.48
N SER A 187 24.47 2.43 -15.30
CA SER A 187 25.73 2.26 -14.59
C SER A 187 25.48 1.91 -13.12
N PRO A 188 26.34 1.09 -12.46
CA PRO A 188 26.34 0.94 -11.00
C PRO A 188 26.52 2.25 -10.21
N LYS A 189 26.72 3.37 -10.90
CA LYS A 189 26.72 4.72 -10.32
C LYS A 189 25.34 5.37 -10.29
N ASP A 190 24.34 4.74 -10.92
CA ASP A 190 22.99 5.25 -11.05
C ASP A 190 22.04 4.54 -10.05
N CYS A 191 21.16 5.30 -9.40
CA CYS A 191 20.18 4.74 -8.47
C CYS A 191 19.23 3.73 -9.14
N LEU A 192 18.84 3.92 -10.41
CA LEU A 192 17.99 2.98 -11.13
C LEU A 192 18.61 1.59 -11.30
N TYR A 193 19.93 1.50 -11.39
CA TYR A 193 20.62 0.21 -11.40
C TYR A 193 20.31 -0.60 -10.13
N TYR A 194 20.37 0.02 -8.96
CA TYR A 194 20.12 -0.66 -7.69
C TYR A 194 18.64 -1.01 -7.52
N VAL A 195 17.73 -0.11 -7.92
CA VAL A 195 16.29 -0.37 -7.86
C VAL A 195 15.90 -1.53 -8.78
N GLY A 196 16.29 -1.47 -10.05
CA GLY A 196 15.97 -2.51 -11.04
C GLY A 196 16.57 -3.88 -10.66
N LYS A 197 17.82 -3.88 -10.16
CA LYS A 197 18.46 -5.09 -9.65
C LYS A 197 17.71 -5.66 -8.44
N ALA A 198 17.32 -4.82 -7.48
CA ALA A 198 16.58 -5.26 -6.31
C ALA A 198 15.19 -5.83 -6.67
N VAL A 199 14.48 -5.22 -7.64
CA VAL A 199 13.22 -5.77 -8.17
C VAL A 199 13.45 -7.13 -8.83
N ARG A 200 14.51 -7.29 -9.63
CA ARG A 200 14.83 -8.58 -10.28
C ARG A 200 15.18 -9.67 -9.26
N GLU A 201 15.97 -9.36 -8.26
CA GLU A 201 16.37 -10.29 -7.19
C GLU A 201 15.18 -10.68 -6.28
N ASN A 202 14.13 -9.87 -6.27
CA ASN A 202 12.89 -10.09 -5.52
C ASN A 202 11.68 -10.26 -6.46
N SER A 203 11.86 -10.91 -7.60
CA SER A 203 10.77 -11.13 -8.56
C SER A 203 9.57 -11.85 -7.93
N ALA A 204 8.43 -11.15 -7.87
CA ALA A 204 7.17 -11.75 -7.41
C ALA A 204 6.70 -12.89 -8.32
N LEU A 205 7.07 -12.84 -9.61
CA LEU A 205 6.72 -13.86 -10.61
C LEU A 205 7.55 -15.12 -10.43
N ASP A 206 8.82 -14.98 -10.12
CA ASP A 206 9.71 -16.12 -9.84
C ASP A 206 9.37 -16.75 -8.48
N PHE A 207 9.02 -15.92 -7.49
CA PHE A 207 8.61 -16.42 -6.17
C PHE A 207 7.44 -17.40 -6.29
N ILE A 208 6.33 -17.00 -6.93
CA ILE A 208 5.15 -17.87 -7.06
C ILE A 208 5.41 -19.07 -7.98
N ALA A 209 6.29 -18.92 -8.98
CA ALA A 209 6.61 -20.01 -9.90
C ALA A 209 7.44 -21.13 -9.24
N ASN A 210 8.24 -20.79 -8.24
CA ASN A 210 9.15 -21.70 -7.54
C ASN A 210 8.66 -22.08 -6.12
N ALA A 211 7.48 -21.61 -5.71
CA ALA A 211 6.93 -21.87 -4.39
C ALA A 211 6.60 -23.36 -4.19
N ASP A 212 7.06 -23.92 -3.08
CA ASP A 212 6.65 -25.25 -2.65
C ASP A 212 5.22 -25.27 -2.09
N GLU A 213 4.64 -26.45 -1.87
CA GLU A 213 3.27 -26.58 -1.38
C GLU A 213 3.05 -25.92 -0.02
N LYS A 214 4.01 -26.00 0.89
CA LYS A 214 3.93 -25.33 2.19
C LYS A 214 3.82 -23.81 2.03
N THR A 215 4.62 -23.24 1.14
CA THR A 215 4.54 -21.80 0.79
C THR A 215 3.21 -21.47 0.15
N LEU A 216 2.72 -22.28 -0.80
CA LEU A 216 1.43 -22.08 -1.45
C LEU A 216 0.26 -22.14 -0.46
N GLU A 217 0.29 -23.07 0.52
CA GLU A 217 -0.69 -23.12 1.61
C GLU A 217 -0.71 -21.82 2.41
N ALA A 218 0.46 -21.28 2.74
CA ALA A 218 0.58 -20.01 3.46
C ALA A 218 0.02 -18.83 2.61
N LEU A 219 0.34 -18.78 1.29
CA LEU A 219 -0.17 -17.75 0.39
C LEU A 219 -1.70 -17.80 0.23
N ARG A 220 -2.34 -18.98 0.29
CA ARG A 220 -3.80 -19.13 0.24
C ARG A 220 -4.51 -18.50 1.43
N THR A 221 -3.79 -18.17 2.50
CA THR A 221 -4.34 -17.52 3.69
C THR A 221 -4.38 -16.00 3.60
N VAL A 222 -3.82 -15.41 2.55
CA VAL A 222 -3.84 -13.97 2.25
C VAL A 222 -4.89 -13.71 1.16
N ALA A 223 -5.65 -12.64 1.29
CA ALA A 223 -6.52 -12.17 0.21
C ALA A 223 -5.71 -11.30 -0.76
N TRP A 224 -5.74 -11.61 -2.05
CA TRP A 224 -4.94 -10.96 -3.09
C TRP A 224 -5.82 -10.22 -4.07
N PHE A 225 -5.48 -8.96 -4.36
CA PHE A 225 -6.11 -8.16 -5.41
C PHE A 225 -5.03 -7.50 -6.28
N ILE A 226 -5.15 -7.67 -7.59
CA ILE A 226 -4.27 -7.10 -8.60
C ILE A 226 -5.11 -6.15 -9.45
N ASP A 227 -4.70 -4.88 -9.58
CA ASP A 227 -5.42 -3.82 -10.28
C ASP A 227 -4.46 -3.08 -11.22
N CYS A 228 -4.78 -2.98 -12.50
CA CYS A 228 -3.92 -2.35 -13.50
C CYS A 228 -4.76 -1.70 -14.60
N GLY A 229 -4.26 -0.60 -15.17
CA GLY A 229 -4.81 -0.01 -16.37
C GLY A 229 -4.53 -0.88 -17.60
N ASP A 230 -5.40 -0.84 -18.60
CA ASP A 230 -5.22 -1.58 -19.85
C ASP A 230 -4.12 -0.99 -20.76
N ASP A 231 -3.86 0.33 -20.62
CA ASP A 231 -2.78 1.05 -21.29
C ASP A 231 -1.54 1.28 -20.38
N ASP A 232 -1.46 0.58 -19.25
CA ASP A 232 -0.33 0.66 -18.33
C ASP A 232 0.84 -0.22 -18.84
N PHE A 233 2.06 0.33 -18.88
CA PHE A 233 3.23 -0.43 -19.35
C PHE A 233 3.61 -1.63 -18.46
N LEU A 234 3.06 -1.74 -17.25
CA LEU A 234 3.21 -2.88 -16.34
C LEU A 234 2.02 -3.86 -16.41
N PHE A 235 1.12 -3.67 -17.38
CA PHE A 235 -0.06 -4.51 -17.58
C PHE A 235 0.27 -6.00 -17.65
N ASP A 236 1.23 -6.37 -18.51
CA ASP A 236 1.62 -7.78 -18.72
C ASP A 236 2.12 -8.45 -17.45
N LEU A 237 2.84 -7.74 -16.58
CA LEU A 237 3.30 -8.26 -15.31
C LEU A 237 2.13 -8.55 -14.36
N SER A 238 1.12 -7.68 -14.33
CA SER A 238 -0.09 -7.83 -13.52
C SER A 238 -0.89 -9.07 -13.95
N VAL A 239 -1.07 -9.24 -15.27
CA VAL A 239 -1.74 -10.42 -15.84
C VAL A 239 -0.94 -11.70 -15.57
N ALA A 240 0.39 -11.64 -15.73
CA ALA A 240 1.27 -12.78 -15.48
C ALA A 240 1.22 -13.25 -14.03
N LEU A 241 1.22 -12.32 -13.05
CA LEU A 241 1.09 -12.67 -11.64
C LEU A 241 -0.22 -13.39 -11.37
N HIS A 242 -1.34 -12.83 -11.82
CA HIS A 242 -2.66 -13.47 -11.65
C HIS A 242 -2.71 -14.87 -12.26
N GLN A 243 -2.18 -15.05 -13.48
CA GLN A 243 -2.14 -16.35 -14.13
C GLN A 243 -1.29 -17.38 -13.36
N LYS A 244 -0.11 -16.96 -12.87
CA LYS A 244 0.78 -17.83 -12.09
C LYS A 244 0.12 -18.22 -10.76
N MET A 245 -0.45 -17.27 -10.02
CA MET A 245 -1.20 -17.54 -8.79
C MET A 245 -2.35 -18.54 -9.04
N ARG A 246 -3.15 -18.30 -10.07
CA ARG A 246 -4.26 -19.20 -10.43
C ARG A 246 -3.77 -20.62 -10.75
N ARG A 247 -2.69 -20.76 -11.49
CA ARG A 247 -2.11 -22.09 -11.84
C ARG A 247 -1.57 -22.82 -10.60
N SER A 248 -1.08 -22.08 -9.61
CA SER A 248 -0.59 -22.61 -8.33
C SER A 248 -1.69 -22.78 -7.27
N GLY A 249 -2.96 -22.58 -7.64
CA GLY A 249 -4.08 -22.72 -6.72
C GLY A 249 -4.17 -21.63 -5.65
N VAL A 250 -3.48 -20.51 -5.83
CA VAL A 250 -3.60 -19.32 -4.99
C VAL A 250 -4.64 -18.41 -5.62
N LYS A 251 -5.75 -18.17 -4.90
CA LYS A 251 -6.85 -17.33 -5.38
C LYS A 251 -6.44 -15.86 -5.34
N SER A 252 -6.63 -15.14 -6.44
CA SER A 252 -6.48 -13.68 -6.52
C SER A 252 -7.62 -13.06 -7.33
N GLU A 253 -8.03 -11.85 -6.97
CA GLU A 253 -8.88 -11.00 -7.80
C GLU A 253 -8.00 -10.26 -8.80
N LEU A 254 -8.45 -10.13 -10.06
CA LEU A 254 -7.81 -9.29 -11.08
C LEU A 254 -8.84 -8.30 -11.59
N ARG A 255 -8.47 -7.03 -11.64
CA ARG A 255 -9.25 -5.97 -12.28
C ARG A 255 -8.39 -5.23 -13.27
N ILE A 256 -8.89 -5.16 -14.49
CA ILE A 256 -8.37 -4.31 -15.54
C ILE A 256 -9.43 -3.24 -15.82
N ARG A 257 -9.00 -1.98 -15.85
CA ARG A 257 -9.85 -0.84 -16.16
C ARG A 257 -9.16 0.03 -17.21
N ASP A 258 -9.93 0.80 -17.95
CA ASP A 258 -9.41 1.88 -18.79
C ASP A 258 -8.50 2.80 -17.96
N GLY A 259 -7.28 3.03 -18.44
CA GLY A 259 -6.32 3.91 -17.78
C GLY A 259 -4.85 3.54 -17.97
N VAL A 260 -4.01 4.49 -17.58
CA VAL A 260 -2.56 4.47 -17.74
C VAL A 260 -1.85 4.51 -16.39
N HIS A 261 -0.51 4.44 -16.40
CA HIS A 261 0.36 4.49 -15.22
C HIS A 261 0.44 5.90 -14.60
N ASN A 262 -0.61 6.34 -13.90
CA ASN A 262 -0.67 7.70 -13.35
C ASN A 262 -1.47 7.79 -12.05
N TRP A 263 -1.36 8.95 -11.39
CA TRP A 263 -2.02 9.24 -10.13
C TRP A 263 -3.56 9.32 -10.22
N GLU A 264 -4.13 9.63 -11.38
CA GLU A 264 -5.59 9.61 -11.57
C GLU A 264 -6.13 8.19 -11.43
N TYR A 265 -5.45 7.22 -12.07
CA TYR A 265 -5.78 5.81 -11.94
C TYR A 265 -5.68 5.34 -10.48
N TRP A 266 -4.59 5.67 -9.78
CA TRP A 266 -4.35 5.21 -8.41
C TRP A 266 -5.24 5.88 -7.38
N HIS A 267 -5.61 7.16 -7.59
CA HIS A 267 -6.63 7.82 -6.78
C HIS A 267 -7.97 7.08 -6.82
N LEU A 268 -8.41 6.67 -8.02
CA LEU A 268 -9.63 5.87 -8.19
C LEU A 268 -9.48 4.46 -7.59
N ALA A 269 -8.30 3.86 -7.65
CA ALA A 269 -8.02 2.55 -7.08
C ALA A 269 -8.14 2.51 -5.55
N LEU A 270 -7.95 3.65 -4.85
CA LEU A 270 -8.18 3.75 -3.40
C LEU A 270 -9.62 3.40 -3.01
N ARG A 271 -10.61 3.74 -3.87
CA ARG A 271 -12.03 3.42 -3.67
C ARG A 271 -12.34 1.93 -3.71
N LEU A 272 -11.41 1.12 -4.15
CA LEU A 272 -11.49 -0.34 -4.19
C LEU A 272 -10.59 -0.98 -3.14
N SER A 273 -9.37 -0.44 -2.99
CA SER A 273 -8.35 -1.03 -2.14
C SER A 273 -8.64 -0.87 -0.65
N LEU A 274 -9.14 0.29 -0.20
CA LEU A 274 -9.50 0.49 1.20
C LEU A 274 -10.70 -0.38 1.63
N PRO A 275 -11.82 -0.46 0.89
CA PRO A 275 -12.88 -1.43 1.17
C PRO A 275 -12.40 -2.89 1.08
N PHE A 276 -11.49 -3.23 0.15
CA PHE A 276 -10.91 -4.57 0.08
C PHE A 276 -10.14 -4.92 1.35
N ALA A 277 -9.27 -4.04 1.84
CA ALA A 277 -8.58 -4.24 3.10
C ALA A 277 -9.58 -4.38 4.26
N SER A 278 -10.56 -3.48 4.33
CA SER A 278 -11.59 -3.44 5.38
C SER A 278 -12.34 -4.77 5.53
N ARG A 279 -12.83 -5.34 4.42
CA ARG A 279 -13.59 -6.62 4.48
C ARG A 279 -12.73 -7.84 4.79
N ASN A 280 -11.41 -7.73 4.72
CA ASN A 280 -10.46 -8.78 5.05
C ASN A 280 -9.86 -8.65 6.45
N PHE A 281 -10.15 -7.57 7.18
CA PHE A 281 -9.82 -7.51 8.60
C PHE A 281 -10.67 -8.47 9.41
N ARG A 282 -10.05 -9.09 10.40
CA ARG A 282 -10.71 -10.04 11.31
C ARG A 282 -10.47 -9.59 12.75
N PRO A 283 -11.37 -9.93 13.66
CA PRO A 283 -11.22 -9.60 15.09
C PRO A 283 -9.90 -10.07 15.70
#